data_1772f41d4b857733384693459f4f5d2e
#
_entry.id   1772f41d4b857733384693459f4f5d2e
#
_cell.length_a   1.000
_cell.length_b   1.000
_cell.length_c   1.000
_cell.angle_alpha   90.00
_cell.angle_beta   90.00
_cell.angle_gamma   90.00
#
_symmetry.space_group_name_H-M   'P 1'
#
loop_
_entity.id
_entity.type
_entity.pdbx_description
1 polymer ?
#
loop_
_entity_poly.entity_id
_entity_poly.type
_entity_poly.pdbx_seq_one_letter_code
_entity_poly.pdbx_strand_id
1 'polypeptide(L)'
;MSVKFNVVERGKPGSPETPKKYYPSIVASGKVNQRDVAKHAAEMSTVSIADTAAVVENFLQIIAQELAKGNIVQLGEFGSFWLRTETEGADEAESVRASQITNVLVRFTPGKEFQQVLDTIVFEKA
;
A
#
# COMPACT_ATOMS: atom_id res chain seq x y z
N MET A 1 9.09 -12.95 12.67
CA MET A 1 7.78 -13.07 11.99
C MET A 1 7.97 -13.88 10.73
N SER A 2 7.12 -14.84 10.52
CA SER A 2 7.22 -15.78 9.41
C SER A 2 6.09 -15.58 8.42
N VAL A 3 6.43 -15.50 7.15
CA VAL A 3 5.47 -15.36 6.05
C VAL A 3 5.64 -16.57 5.13
N LYS A 4 4.54 -17.22 4.81
CA LYS A 4 4.56 -18.40 3.96
C LYS A 4 4.45 -18.02 2.49
N PHE A 5 5.06 -18.82 1.64
CA PHE A 5 4.94 -18.66 0.20
C PHE A 5 4.64 -20.00 -0.48
N ASN A 6 3.93 -19.93 -1.58
CA ASN A 6 3.74 -21.04 -2.50
C ASN A 6 4.64 -20.86 -3.72
N VAL A 7 4.94 -21.95 -4.38
CA VAL A 7 5.65 -21.93 -5.66
C VAL A 7 4.61 -21.84 -6.78
N VAL A 8 4.77 -20.85 -7.65
CA VAL A 8 3.90 -20.66 -8.82
C VAL A 8 4.72 -20.72 -10.09
N GLU A 9 4.13 -21.27 -11.14
CA GLU A 9 4.73 -21.35 -12.46
C GLU A 9 4.24 -20.18 -13.31
N ARG A 10 5.16 -19.44 -13.93
CA ARG A 10 4.82 -18.31 -14.80
C ARG A 10 5.60 -18.38 -16.10
N GLY A 11 4.88 -18.22 -17.20
CA GLY A 11 5.47 -18.04 -18.52
C GLY A 11 5.73 -16.57 -18.81
N LYS A 12 6.61 -16.31 -19.77
CA LYS A 12 6.86 -14.95 -20.26
C LYS A 12 5.67 -14.47 -21.08
N PRO A 13 5.06 -13.33 -20.76
CA PRO A 13 3.95 -12.79 -21.56
C PRO A 13 4.35 -12.61 -23.01
N GLY A 14 3.50 -13.08 -23.96
CA GLY A 14 3.74 -12.96 -25.38
C GLY A 14 4.78 -13.92 -25.97
N SER A 15 5.36 -14.82 -25.19
CA SER A 15 6.34 -15.81 -25.66
C SER A 15 5.99 -17.20 -25.11
N PRO A 16 4.96 -17.86 -25.65
CA PRO A 16 4.52 -19.18 -25.16
C PRO A 16 5.58 -20.28 -25.33
N GLU A 17 6.56 -20.08 -26.19
CA GLU A 17 7.65 -21.03 -26.43
C GLU A 17 8.80 -20.91 -25.42
N THR A 18 8.83 -19.81 -24.64
CA THR A 18 9.85 -19.63 -23.61
C THR A 18 9.58 -20.58 -22.45
N PRO A 19 10.60 -21.31 -21.93
CA PRO A 19 10.41 -22.16 -20.75
C PRO A 19 9.83 -21.37 -19.58
N LYS A 20 8.82 -21.92 -18.93
CA LYS A 20 8.24 -21.33 -17.74
C LYS A 20 9.20 -21.41 -16.58
N LYS A 21 9.20 -20.38 -15.75
CA LYS A 21 9.98 -20.35 -14.51
C LYS A 21 9.06 -20.45 -13.30
N TYR A 22 9.64 -20.85 -12.20
CA TYR A 22 8.94 -20.97 -10.92
C TYR A 22 9.31 -19.80 -10.02
N TYR A 23 8.31 -19.23 -9.35
CA TYR A 23 8.49 -18.06 -8.50
C TYR A 23 7.81 -18.28 -7.15
N PRO A 24 8.37 -17.72 -6.07
CA PRO A 24 7.66 -17.68 -4.80
C PRO A 24 6.52 -16.67 -4.87
N SER A 25 5.38 -17.03 -4.31
CA SER A 25 4.23 -16.15 -4.19
C SER A 25 3.76 -16.17 -2.74
N ILE A 26 3.69 -14.99 -2.13
CA ILE A 26 3.30 -14.84 -0.72
C ILE A 26 1.87 -15.33 -0.52
N VAL A 27 1.68 -16.10 0.56
CA VAL A 27 0.36 -16.54 1.01
C VAL A 27 -0.05 -15.69 2.20
N ALA A 28 -1.21 -15.04 2.11
CA ALA A 28 -1.73 -14.26 3.22
C ALA A 28 -2.11 -15.19 4.38
N SER A 29 -1.65 -14.84 5.58
CA SER A 29 -1.99 -15.60 6.80
C SER A 29 -3.40 -15.30 7.28
N GLY A 30 -3.98 -14.18 6.87
CA GLY A 30 -5.31 -13.74 7.26
C GLY A 30 -5.53 -12.29 6.88
N LYS A 31 -6.62 -11.73 7.36
CA LYS A 31 -6.96 -10.32 7.18
C LYS A 31 -7.19 -9.68 8.54
N VAL A 32 -6.58 -8.54 8.72
CA VAL A 32 -6.81 -7.68 9.89
C VAL A 32 -7.58 -6.47 9.41
N ASN A 33 -8.77 -6.26 9.95
CA ASN A 33 -9.62 -5.14 9.54
C ASN A 33 -9.37 -3.90 10.39
N GLN A 34 -10.03 -2.79 10.03
CA GLN A 34 -9.91 -1.52 10.72
C GLN A 34 -10.29 -1.62 12.21
N ARG A 35 -11.33 -2.38 12.53
CA ARG A 35 -11.76 -2.57 13.91
C ARG A 35 -10.72 -3.33 14.73
N ASP A 36 -10.10 -4.34 14.15
CA ASP A 36 -9.02 -5.08 14.81
C ASP A 36 -7.83 -4.18 15.10
N VAL A 37 -7.45 -3.31 14.18
CA VAL A 37 -6.38 -2.33 14.38
C VAL A 37 -6.72 -1.38 15.53
N ALA A 38 -7.95 -0.87 15.56
CA ALA A 38 -8.41 0.01 16.62
C ALA A 38 -8.39 -0.69 17.99
N LYS A 39 -8.80 -1.95 18.04
CA LYS A 39 -8.78 -2.77 19.25
C LYS A 39 -7.34 -2.96 19.78
N HIS A 40 -6.41 -3.30 18.92
CA HIS A 40 -4.99 -3.42 19.28
C HIS A 40 -4.42 -2.11 19.78
N ALA A 41 -4.73 -0.99 19.12
CA ALA A 41 -4.29 0.33 19.54
C ALA A 41 -4.85 0.71 20.93
N ALA A 42 -6.11 0.38 21.20
CA ALA A 42 -6.73 0.59 22.51
C ALA A 42 -6.04 -0.22 23.61
N GLU A 43 -5.66 -1.47 23.33
CA GLU A 43 -4.94 -2.33 24.25
C GLU A 43 -3.55 -1.78 24.61
N MET A 44 -2.92 -1.06 23.70
CA MET A 44 -1.60 -0.43 23.88
C MET A 44 -1.66 0.98 24.47
N SER A 45 -2.86 1.47 24.77
CA SER A 45 -3.06 2.86 25.24
C SER A 45 -4.05 2.90 26.39
N THR A 46 -4.33 4.11 26.88
CA THR A 46 -5.34 4.36 27.91
C THR A 46 -6.72 4.70 27.35
N VAL A 47 -6.87 4.67 26.02
CA VAL A 47 -8.08 5.07 25.30
C VAL A 47 -9.01 3.87 25.15
N SER A 48 -10.31 4.09 25.25
CA SER A 48 -11.31 3.03 25.02
C SER A 48 -11.31 2.55 23.57
N ILE A 49 -11.81 1.34 23.34
CA ILE A 49 -11.95 0.80 21.98
C ILE A 49 -12.83 1.70 21.12
N ALA A 50 -13.94 2.20 21.67
CA ALA A 50 -14.87 3.07 20.93
C ALA A 50 -14.21 4.39 20.50
N ASP A 51 -13.51 5.05 21.42
CA ASP A 51 -12.83 6.31 21.12
C ASP A 51 -11.67 6.08 20.13
N THR A 52 -10.93 5.00 20.30
CA THR A 52 -9.86 4.63 19.36
C THR A 52 -10.40 4.36 17.97
N ALA A 53 -11.52 3.65 17.86
CA ALA A 53 -12.17 3.37 16.57
C ALA A 53 -12.58 4.66 15.87
N ALA A 54 -13.13 5.62 16.62
CA ALA A 54 -13.51 6.93 16.08
C ALA A 54 -12.31 7.70 15.57
N VAL A 55 -11.21 7.71 16.33
CA VAL A 55 -9.97 8.40 15.93
C VAL A 55 -9.34 7.75 14.71
N VAL A 56 -9.29 6.43 14.64
CA VAL A 56 -8.77 5.70 13.48
C VAL A 56 -9.58 6.03 12.23
N GLU A 57 -10.91 6.03 12.32
CA GLU A 57 -11.76 6.38 11.19
C GLU A 57 -11.52 7.81 10.71
N ASN A 58 -11.47 8.76 11.63
CA ASN A 58 -11.17 10.16 11.30
C ASN A 58 -9.81 10.30 10.63
N PHE A 59 -8.82 9.60 11.15
CA PHE A 59 -7.46 9.60 10.62
C PHE A 59 -7.41 9.12 9.15
N LEU A 60 -8.10 8.03 8.85
CA LEU A 60 -8.16 7.49 7.48
C LEU A 60 -8.87 8.44 6.52
N GLN A 61 -9.97 9.08 6.97
CA GLN A 61 -10.69 10.07 6.18
C GLN A 61 -9.82 11.30 5.89
N ILE A 62 -9.07 11.76 6.89
CA ILE A 62 -8.18 12.92 6.73
C ILE A 62 -7.07 12.63 5.73
N ILE A 63 -6.47 11.44 5.76
CA ILE A 63 -5.45 11.05 4.78
C ILE A 63 -6.01 11.16 3.37
N ALA A 64 -7.20 10.60 3.13
CA ALA A 64 -7.82 10.62 1.81
C ALA A 64 -8.13 12.06 1.36
N GLN A 65 -8.64 12.90 2.25
CA GLN A 65 -8.97 14.28 1.95
C GLN A 65 -7.73 15.13 1.63
N GLU A 66 -6.66 14.95 2.40
CA GLU A 66 -5.41 15.68 2.16
C GLU A 66 -4.76 15.26 0.84
N LEU A 67 -4.80 13.99 0.49
CA LEU A 67 -4.34 13.52 -0.80
C LEU A 67 -5.19 14.10 -1.95
N ALA A 68 -6.50 14.18 -1.76
CA ALA A 68 -7.40 14.77 -2.76
C ALA A 68 -7.12 16.26 -3.01
N LYS A 69 -6.55 16.95 -2.02
CA LYS A 69 -6.08 18.35 -2.18
C LYS A 69 -4.73 18.45 -2.87
N GLY A 70 -4.09 17.34 -3.18
CA GLY A 70 -2.77 17.30 -3.80
C GLY A 70 -1.60 17.29 -2.82
N ASN A 71 -1.86 17.18 -1.53
CA ASN A 71 -0.80 17.15 -0.53
C ASN A 71 -0.15 15.79 -0.43
N ILE A 72 1.15 15.79 -0.11
CA ILE A 72 1.85 14.58 0.34
C ILE A 72 1.56 14.43 1.83
N VAL A 73 1.15 13.25 2.25
CA VAL A 73 0.89 12.96 3.67
C VAL A 73 2.07 12.19 4.23
N GLN A 74 2.84 12.84 5.07
CA GLN A 74 3.99 12.23 5.75
C GLN A 74 3.61 11.84 7.17
N LEU A 75 3.81 10.57 7.50
CA LEU A 75 3.47 9.99 8.80
C LEU A 75 4.74 9.57 9.55
N GLY A 76 5.67 10.49 9.68
CA GLY A 76 6.94 10.26 10.38
C GLY A 76 7.72 9.10 9.80
N GLU A 77 8.22 8.25 10.68
CA GLU A 77 9.01 7.07 10.28
C GLU A 77 8.17 5.91 9.75
N PHE A 78 6.84 6.04 9.77
CA PHE A 78 5.93 5.05 9.15
C PHE A 78 6.03 5.09 7.64
N GLY A 79 5.95 6.29 7.05
CA GLY A 79 6.04 6.44 5.60
C GLY A 79 5.23 7.61 5.09
N SER A 80 5.13 7.69 3.78
CA SER A 80 4.47 8.79 3.08
C SER A 80 3.51 8.27 2.02
N PHE A 81 2.34 8.91 1.93
CA PHE A 81 1.37 8.70 0.87
C PHE A 81 1.41 9.86 -0.11
N TRP A 82 1.28 9.58 -1.38
CA TRP A 82 1.27 10.59 -2.43
C TRP A 82 0.48 10.09 -3.64
N LEU A 83 0.04 11.04 -4.47
CA LEU A 83 -0.71 10.69 -5.67
C LEU A 83 0.23 10.54 -6.87
N ARG A 84 -0.11 9.58 -7.70
CA ARG A 84 0.46 9.39 -9.02
C ARG A 84 -0.67 9.38 -10.03
N THR A 85 -0.44 9.92 -11.21
CA THR A 85 -1.42 9.93 -12.28
C THR A 85 -0.93 9.16 -13.48
N GLU A 86 -1.87 8.53 -14.19
CA GLU A 86 -1.66 8.03 -15.54
C GLU A 86 -2.14 9.11 -16.49
N THR A 87 -1.33 9.39 -17.50
CA THR A 87 -1.60 10.51 -18.41
C THR A 87 -1.37 10.10 -19.85
N GLU A 88 -2.05 10.77 -20.75
CA GLU A 88 -1.76 10.74 -22.18
C GLU A 88 -0.85 11.92 -22.53
N GLY A 89 0.10 11.69 -23.41
CA GLY A 89 1.00 12.75 -23.86
C GLY A 89 0.36 13.68 -24.88
N ALA A 90 0.97 14.83 -25.07
CA ALA A 90 0.65 15.78 -26.14
C ALA A 90 1.92 16.12 -26.91
N ASP A 91 1.78 16.49 -28.19
CA ASP A 91 2.94 16.82 -29.03
C ASP A 91 3.55 18.18 -28.67
N GLU A 92 2.76 19.08 -28.11
CA GLU A 92 3.18 20.42 -27.72
C GLU A 92 2.77 20.75 -26.28
N ALA A 93 3.59 21.54 -25.60
CA ALA A 93 3.31 21.94 -24.22
C ALA A 93 1.99 22.69 -24.07
N GLU A 94 1.65 23.55 -25.05
CA GLU A 94 0.42 24.32 -25.05
C GLU A 94 -0.83 23.45 -25.24
N SER A 95 -0.68 22.23 -25.75
CA SER A 95 -1.78 21.29 -25.99
C SER A 95 -2.13 20.44 -24.78
N VAL A 96 -1.37 20.52 -23.69
CA VAL A 96 -1.63 19.74 -22.47
C VAL A 96 -2.90 20.22 -21.78
N ARG A 97 -3.79 19.28 -21.46
CA ARG A 97 -5.07 19.53 -20.81
C ARG A 97 -5.26 18.60 -19.63
N ALA A 98 -6.04 19.03 -18.66
CA ALA A 98 -6.39 18.20 -17.49
C ALA A 98 -7.08 16.90 -17.89
N SER A 99 -7.83 16.88 -19.00
CA SER A 99 -8.49 15.68 -19.52
C SER A 99 -7.53 14.56 -19.94
N GLN A 100 -6.25 14.87 -20.10
CA GLN A 100 -5.23 13.86 -20.40
C GLN A 100 -4.83 13.03 -19.16
N ILE A 101 -5.23 13.45 -17.98
CA ILE A 101 -5.10 12.66 -16.76
C ILE A 101 -6.22 11.64 -16.76
N THR A 102 -5.87 10.38 -17.05
CA THR A 102 -6.85 9.31 -17.24
C THR A 102 -7.15 8.53 -15.98
N ASN A 103 -6.23 8.51 -15.02
CA ASN A 103 -6.40 7.80 -13.77
C ASN A 103 -5.54 8.41 -12.67
N VAL A 104 -6.01 8.28 -11.42
CA VAL A 104 -5.29 8.72 -10.24
C VAL A 104 -5.02 7.52 -9.34
N LEU A 105 -3.78 7.34 -8.96
CA LEU A 105 -3.31 6.23 -8.13
C LEU A 105 -2.74 6.76 -6.82
N VAL A 106 -2.94 6.02 -5.75
CA VAL A 106 -2.30 6.31 -4.46
C VAL A 106 -1.06 5.44 -4.34
N ARG A 107 0.05 6.07 -3.99
CA ARG A 107 1.32 5.38 -3.74
C ARG A 107 1.72 5.55 -2.29
N PHE A 108 2.39 4.55 -1.77
CA PHE A 108 2.93 4.56 -0.43
C PHE A 108 4.43 4.23 -0.46
N THR A 109 5.23 5.06 0.18
CA THR A 109 6.65 4.81 0.38
C THR A 109 6.89 4.56 1.87
N PRO A 110 7.32 3.36 2.27
CA PRO A 110 7.56 3.07 3.67
C PRO A 110 8.71 3.91 4.22
N GLY A 111 8.57 4.36 5.47
CA GLY A 111 9.61 5.03 6.19
C GLY A 111 10.61 4.06 6.81
N LYS A 112 11.60 4.61 7.48
CA LYS A 112 12.71 3.83 8.04
C LYS A 112 12.27 2.78 9.06
N GLU A 113 11.42 3.16 10.01
CA GLU A 113 10.93 2.22 11.03
C GLU A 113 10.07 1.13 10.44
N PHE A 114 9.22 1.47 9.48
CA PHE A 114 8.40 0.50 8.78
C PHE A 114 9.29 -0.52 8.04
N GLN A 115 10.30 -0.04 7.33
CA GLN A 115 11.22 -0.89 6.59
C GLN A 115 12.01 -1.80 7.53
N GLN A 116 12.40 -1.32 8.68
CA GLN A 116 13.10 -2.15 9.68
C GLN A 116 12.22 -3.30 10.17
N VAL A 117 10.92 -3.08 10.35
CA VAL A 117 9.98 -4.15 10.71
C VAL A 117 9.88 -5.17 9.59
N LEU A 118 9.78 -4.72 8.33
CA LEU A 118 9.72 -5.62 7.18
C LEU A 118 10.99 -6.47 7.04
N ASP A 119 12.14 -5.93 7.38
CA ASP A 119 13.42 -6.63 7.31
C ASP A 119 13.53 -7.79 8.32
N THR A 120 12.64 -7.86 9.29
CA THR A 120 12.58 -8.99 10.25
C THR A 120 11.81 -10.19 9.72
N ILE A 121 11.18 -10.08 8.56
CA ILE A 121 10.37 -11.18 8.00
C ILE A 121 11.26 -12.34 7.58
N VAL A 122 10.86 -13.55 7.98
CA VAL A 122 11.45 -14.79 7.51
C VAL A 122 10.42 -15.48 6.62
N PHE A 123 10.85 -15.91 5.44
CA PHE A 123 9.98 -16.57 4.49
C PHE A 123 10.12 -18.10 4.60
N GLU A 124 8.99 -18.78 4.66
CA GLU A 124 8.93 -20.23 4.76
C GLU A 124 8.01 -20.78 3.66
N LYS A 125 8.43 -21.90 3.07
CA LYS A 125 7.60 -22.59 2.08
C LYS A 125 6.36 -23.20 2.76
N ALA A 126 5.21 -22.94 2.17
CA ALA A 126 3.93 -23.47 2.66
C ALA A 126 3.82 -24.99 2.51
#